data_959dc86a9c1e631c5bb17d87c961f8c0
#
_entry.id   959dc86a9c1e631c5bb17d87c961f8c0
#
_cell.length_a   1.000
_cell.length_b   1.000
_cell.length_c   1.000
_cell.angle_alpha   90.00
_cell.angle_beta   90.00
_cell.angle_gamma   90.00
#
_symmetry.space_group_name_H-M   'P 1'
#
loop_
_entity.id
_entity.type
_entity.pdbx_description
1 polymer ?
#
loop_
_entity_poly.entity_id
_entity_poly.type
_entity_poly.pdbx_seq_one_letter_code
_entity_poly.pdbx_strand_id
1 'polypeptide(L)'
;STETIEQQQIVARDIHLVPDAGIWMRGAVRHKEKLGFIEGMNVSVVNLGSFATEQKLTGPGGDFSFRMQANEEFEVLFEKPGFFSLSVPVRTTGMARGVIDLNEAADLSFEEIQVGKPIPLKHQRWIDTRMDLDPVARTELDVLADRLQVNPAVHVEVAVHSDARGDLAEALKLSQKRADVIGAYLRSKGVPKEHLVVKGYGATRL
;
A
#
# COMPACT_ATOMS: atom_id res chain seq x y z
N SER A 1 -42.36 14.77 61.39
CA SER A 1 -42.32 14.87 59.94
C SER A 1 -41.34 13.84 59.43
N THR A 2 -41.90 12.75 58.92
CA THR A 2 -41.13 11.64 58.32
C THR A 2 -41.11 11.90 56.82
N GLU A 3 -40.00 12.33 56.30
CA GLU A 3 -39.80 12.41 54.85
C GLU A 3 -39.55 11.01 54.30
N THR A 4 -40.49 10.56 53.47
CA THR A 4 -40.38 9.33 52.73
C THR A 4 -39.48 9.59 51.53
N ILE A 5 -38.28 9.00 51.58
CA ILE A 5 -37.38 9.00 50.42
C ILE A 5 -37.96 8.00 49.43
N GLU A 6 -38.50 8.51 48.33
CA GLU A 6 -38.86 7.68 47.16
C GLU A 6 -37.60 7.08 46.59
N GLN A 7 -37.49 5.77 46.67
CA GLN A 7 -36.44 5.03 45.98
C GLN A 7 -36.68 5.15 44.46
N GLN A 8 -35.87 5.94 43.80
CA GLN A 8 -35.78 5.90 42.35
C GLN A 8 -35.31 4.50 41.92
N GLN A 9 -36.23 3.73 41.36
CA GLN A 9 -35.94 2.45 40.78
C GLN A 9 -35.16 2.70 39.49
N ILE A 10 -33.84 2.46 39.52
CA ILE A 10 -33.02 2.44 38.32
C ILE A 10 -33.43 1.19 37.53
N VAL A 11 -34.25 1.36 36.51
CA VAL A 11 -34.55 0.31 35.56
C VAL A 11 -33.32 0.22 34.63
N ALA A 12 -32.40 -0.68 34.93
CA ALA A 12 -31.37 -1.08 34.01
C ALA A 12 -32.06 -1.76 32.80
N ARG A 13 -32.23 -1.01 31.74
CA ARG A 13 -32.60 -1.60 30.44
C ARG A 13 -31.33 -2.21 29.88
N ASP A 14 -31.29 -3.53 29.81
CA ASP A 14 -30.33 -4.24 28.96
C ASP A 14 -30.59 -3.82 27.51
N ILE A 15 -29.82 -2.86 27.05
CA ILE A 15 -29.80 -2.50 25.64
C ILE A 15 -29.01 -3.61 24.95
N HIS A 16 -29.71 -4.64 24.48
CA HIS A 16 -29.12 -5.57 23.52
C HIS A 16 -28.90 -4.78 22.24
N LEU A 17 -27.67 -4.31 22.05
CA LEU A 17 -27.18 -3.84 20.77
C LEU A 17 -27.18 -5.06 19.84
N VAL A 18 -28.26 -5.25 19.09
CA VAL A 18 -28.25 -6.18 17.96
C VAL A 18 -27.23 -5.62 16.97
N PRO A 19 -26.12 -6.31 16.69
CA PRO A 19 -25.18 -5.84 15.68
C PRO A 19 -25.96 -5.64 14.39
N ASP A 20 -25.78 -4.50 13.74
CA ASP A 20 -26.37 -4.25 12.42
C ASP A 20 -25.99 -5.45 11.53
N ALA A 21 -27.01 -6.16 11.04
CA ALA A 21 -26.88 -7.42 10.32
C ALA A 21 -26.30 -7.27 8.91
N GLY A 22 -25.51 -6.21 8.67
CA GLY A 22 -24.85 -5.92 7.41
C GLY A 22 -23.44 -6.53 7.28
N ILE A 23 -22.83 -6.31 6.14
CA ILE A 23 -21.41 -6.55 5.91
C ILE A 23 -20.65 -5.28 6.28
N TRP A 24 -19.65 -5.41 7.15
CA TRP A 24 -18.78 -4.32 7.55
C TRP A 24 -17.34 -4.62 7.13
N MET A 25 -16.70 -3.66 6.51
CA MET A 25 -15.26 -3.66 6.31
C MET A 25 -14.65 -2.69 7.32
N ARG A 26 -13.59 -3.11 7.98
CA ARG A 26 -12.85 -2.28 8.94
C ARG A 26 -11.35 -2.54 8.84
N GLY A 27 -10.57 -1.66 9.42
CA GLY A 27 -9.13 -1.81 9.56
C GLY A 27 -8.52 -0.61 10.26
N ALA A 28 -7.19 -0.64 10.40
CA ALA A 28 -6.42 0.47 10.90
C ALA A 28 -5.11 0.61 10.12
N VAL A 29 -4.78 1.82 9.70
CA VAL A 29 -3.56 2.16 8.98
C VAL A 29 -2.46 2.58 9.94
N ARG A 30 -1.23 2.13 9.68
CA ARG A 30 -0.09 2.39 10.54
C ARG A 30 1.16 2.80 9.76
N HIS A 31 2.09 3.42 10.44
CA HIS A 31 3.42 3.66 9.89
C HIS A 31 4.20 2.35 9.76
N LYS A 32 4.95 2.21 8.67
CA LYS A 32 5.79 1.03 8.43
C LYS A 32 7.08 1.08 9.24
N GLU A 33 7.71 2.25 9.33
CA GLU A 33 9.01 2.44 9.98
C GLU A 33 8.93 3.01 11.39
N LYS A 34 7.80 3.61 11.77
CA LYS A 34 7.58 4.26 13.07
C LYS A 34 6.49 3.50 13.83
N LEU A 35 6.58 3.52 15.15
CA LEU A 35 5.45 3.09 15.98
C LEU A 35 4.34 4.12 15.87
N GLY A 36 3.11 3.66 15.64
CA GLY A 36 1.93 4.50 15.64
C GLY A 36 1.03 4.33 14.44
N PHE A 37 -0.14 4.90 14.56
CA PHE A 37 -1.19 4.89 13.55
C PHE A 37 -1.16 6.18 12.72
N ILE A 38 -1.78 6.15 11.54
CA ILE A 38 -1.85 7.30 10.65
C ILE A 38 -3.26 7.87 10.70
N GLU A 39 -3.40 9.03 11.34
CA GLU A 39 -4.63 9.83 11.33
C GLU A 39 -4.76 10.60 10.01
N GLY A 40 -6.01 10.79 9.54
CA GLY A 40 -6.32 11.63 8.38
C GLY A 40 -5.84 11.05 7.04
N MET A 41 -5.69 9.74 6.91
CA MET A 41 -5.56 9.07 5.64
C MET A 41 -6.94 8.97 4.98
N ASN A 42 -7.06 9.39 3.74
CA ASN A 42 -8.29 9.22 2.97
C ASN A 42 -8.43 7.76 2.56
N VAL A 43 -9.53 7.14 2.95
CA VAL A 43 -9.91 5.79 2.54
C VAL A 43 -11.12 5.91 1.65
N SER A 44 -10.95 5.57 0.37
CA SER A 44 -12.01 5.61 -0.64
C SER A 44 -12.41 4.18 -1.01
N VAL A 45 -13.70 3.87 -0.91
CA VAL A 45 -14.26 2.59 -1.32
C VAL A 45 -15.05 2.80 -2.59
N VAL A 46 -14.58 2.24 -3.69
CA VAL A 46 -15.20 2.33 -5.01
C VAL A 46 -15.88 1.00 -5.33
N ASN A 47 -17.19 1.02 -5.55
CA ASN A 47 -17.91 -0.14 -6.07
C ASN A 47 -17.64 -0.28 -7.57
N LEU A 48 -17.07 -1.41 -8.01
CA LEU A 48 -16.66 -1.60 -9.41
C LEU A 48 -17.83 -1.84 -10.37
N GLY A 49 -19.01 -2.22 -9.85
CA GLY A 49 -20.22 -2.41 -10.66
C GLY A 49 -20.98 -1.11 -10.90
N SER A 50 -21.19 -0.31 -9.83
CA SER A 50 -21.97 0.93 -9.88
C SER A 50 -21.15 2.21 -10.01
N PHE A 51 -19.83 2.12 -9.80
CA PHE A 51 -18.89 3.24 -9.69
C PHE A 51 -19.19 4.23 -8.55
N ALA A 52 -20.06 3.83 -7.62
CA ALA A 52 -20.33 4.60 -6.42
C ALA A 52 -19.10 4.61 -5.51
N THR A 53 -18.79 5.79 -4.95
CA THR A 53 -17.63 5.98 -4.09
C THR A 53 -18.05 6.52 -2.73
N GLU A 54 -17.60 5.90 -1.66
CA GLU A 54 -17.68 6.42 -0.29
C GLU A 54 -16.28 6.70 0.23
N GLN A 55 -16.10 7.83 0.93
CA GLN A 55 -14.78 8.24 1.45
C GLN A 55 -14.88 8.60 2.93
N LYS A 56 -13.85 8.24 3.68
CA LYS A 56 -13.65 8.62 5.08
C LYS A 56 -12.19 8.89 5.38
N LEU A 57 -11.93 9.79 6.31
CA LEU A 57 -10.60 9.97 6.88
C LEU A 57 -10.43 9.04 8.07
N THR A 58 -9.24 8.46 8.23
CA THR A 58 -8.92 7.65 9.40
C THR A 58 -8.85 8.50 10.66
N GLY A 59 -9.32 7.94 11.77
CA GLY A 59 -9.26 8.56 13.10
C GLY A 59 -7.85 8.55 13.73
N PRO A 60 -7.70 9.03 14.96
CA PRO A 60 -6.42 9.06 15.67
C PRO A 60 -5.78 7.69 15.87
N GLY A 61 -6.59 6.63 15.96
CA GLY A 61 -6.14 5.23 15.97
C GLY A 61 -5.87 4.65 14.58
N GLY A 62 -5.88 5.47 13.52
CA GLY A 62 -5.76 5.02 12.13
C GLY A 62 -6.98 4.24 11.65
N ASP A 63 -8.01 4.14 12.45
CA ASP A 63 -9.17 3.30 12.26
C ASP A 63 -10.11 3.84 11.18
N PHE A 64 -10.72 2.92 10.47
CA PHE A 64 -11.78 3.19 9.51
C PHE A 64 -12.80 2.05 9.48
N SER A 65 -14.03 2.36 9.09
CA SER A 65 -15.05 1.35 8.84
C SER A 65 -16.05 1.80 7.76
N PHE A 66 -16.49 0.85 6.94
CA PHE A 66 -17.47 1.04 5.89
C PHE A 66 -18.51 -0.06 5.92
N ARG A 67 -19.74 0.31 5.61
CA ARG A 67 -20.80 -0.67 5.37
C ARG A 67 -20.77 -1.10 3.90
N MET A 68 -20.67 -2.40 3.65
CA MET A 68 -20.51 -2.95 2.32
C MET A 68 -21.82 -3.55 1.81
N GLN A 69 -22.04 -3.47 0.52
CA GLN A 69 -23.11 -4.18 -0.17
C GLN A 69 -22.70 -5.65 -0.40
N ALA A 70 -23.69 -6.55 -0.40
CA ALA A 70 -23.46 -7.97 -0.64
C ALA A 70 -23.30 -8.29 -2.13
N ASN A 71 -22.47 -9.31 -2.44
CA ASN A 71 -22.23 -9.80 -3.79
C ASN A 71 -21.68 -8.78 -4.78
N GLU A 72 -20.85 -7.87 -4.29
CA GLU A 72 -20.20 -6.82 -5.08
C GLU A 72 -18.68 -6.91 -5.01
N GLU A 73 -18.03 -6.24 -5.96
CA GLU A 73 -16.58 -6.05 -6.00
C GLU A 73 -16.25 -4.58 -5.76
N PHE A 74 -15.23 -4.35 -4.95
CA PHE A 74 -14.79 -3.02 -4.56
C PHE A 74 -13.30 -2.86 -4.73
N GLU A 75 -12.88 -1.63 -4.98
CA GLU A 75 -11.50 -1.17 -4.85
C GLU A 75 -11.40 -0.23 -3.66
N VAL A 76 -10.53 -0.54 -2.72
CA VAL A 76 -10.29 0.29 -1.54
C VAL A 76 -8.97 1.02 -1.70
N LEU A 77 -9.03 2.34 -1.84
CA LEU A 77 -7.89 3.20 -2.08
C LEU A 77 -7.51 3.95 -0.81
N PHE A 78 -6.24 3.94 -0.47
CA PHE A 78 -5.66 4.64 0.66
C PHE A 78 -4.73 5.73 0.16
N GLU A 79 -5.02 6.99 0.48
CA GLU A 79 -4.27 8.15 -0.02
C GLU A 79 -4.03 9.18 1.08
N LYS A 80 -2.78 9.63 1.20
CA LYS A 80 -2.42 10.76 2.05
C LYS A 80 -1.19 11.44 1.46
N PRO A 81 -1.17 12.79 1.34
CA PRO A 81 0.02 13.51 0.91
C PRO A 81 1.26 13.10 1.74
N GLY A 82 2.36 12.80 1.08
CA GLY A 82 3.59 12.36 1.73
C GLY A 82 3.71 10.87 2.00
N PHE A 83 2.72 10.07 1.60
CA PHE A 83 2.75 8.60 1.69
C PHE A 83 2.54 7.96 0.32
N PHE A 84 3.06 6.76 0.13
CA PHE A 84 2.64 5.96 -1.02
C PHE A 84 1.19 5.54 -0.87
N SER A 85 0.40 5.74 -1.92
CA SER A 85 -0.97 5.23 -1.99
C SER A 85 -0.96 3.70 -2.11
N LEU A 86 -2.03 3.07 -1.65
CA LEU A 86 -2.25 1.64 -1.75
C LEU A 86 -3.66 1.40 -2.26
N SER A 87 -3.81 0.45 -3.15
CA SER A 87 -5.10 -0.06 -3.61
C SER A 87 -5.27 -1.52 -3.18
N VAL A 88 -6.44 -1.86 -2.64
CA VAL A 88 -6.77 -3.21 -2.15
C VAL A 88 -8.11 -3.65 -2.73
N PRO A 89 -8.16 -4.71 -3.54
CA PRO A 89 -9.42 -5.26 -4.02
C PRO A 89 -10.16 -5.99 -2.89
N VAL A 90 -11.46 -5.76 -2.78
CA VAL A 90 -12.33 -6.40 -1.79
C VAL A 90 -13.56 -6.99 -2.48
N ARG A 91 -13.93 -8.22 -2.10
CA ARG A 91 -15.10 -8.91 -2.62
C ARG A 91 -16.01 -9.33 -1.49
N THR A 92 -17.30 -9.14 -1.70
CA THR A 92 -18.36 -9.57 -0.75
C THR A 92 -19.20 -10.70 -1.31
N THR A 93 -18.71 -11.39 -2.35
CA THR A 93 -19.42 -12.51 -3.01
C THR A 93 -19.74 -13.63 -2.02
N GLY A 94 -21.00 -14.03 -1.94
CA GLY A 94 -21.47 -15.06 -1.03
C GLY A 94 -21.64 -14.61 0.43
N MET A 95 -21.37 -13.34 0.75
CA MET A 95 -21.58 -12.78 2.08
C MET A 95 -22.99 -12.18 2.19
N ALA A 96 -23.74 -12.58 3.22
CA ALA A 96 -25.00 -11.93 3.60
C ALA A 96 -24.81 -10.97 4.78
N ARG A 97 -23.82 -11.24 5.63
CA ARG A 97 -23.44 -10.47 6.82
C ARG A 97 -22.04 -10.84 7.26
N GLY A 98 -21.42 -10.01 8.06
CA GLY A 98 -20.10 -10.30 8.68
C GLY A 98 -19.19 -9.10 8.70
N VAL A 99 -17.94 -9.34 9.11
CA VAL A 99 -16.89 -8.34 9.17
C VAL A 99 -15.72 -8.79 8.31
N ILE A 100 -15.26 -7.91 7.43
CA ILE A 100 -14.01 -8.03 6.69
C ILE A 100 -12.98 -7.18 7.46
N ASP A 101 -12.04 -7.84 8.13
CA ASP A 101 -10.90 -7.16 8.73
C ASP A 101 -9.80 -7.02 7.68
N LEU A 102 -9.61 -5.80 7.19
CA LEU A 102 -8.69 -5.57 6.07
C LEU A 102 -7.22 -5.71 6.48
N ASN A 103 -6.90 -5.61 7.78
CA ASN A 103 -5.54 -5.88 8.27
C ASN A 103 -5.16 -7.37 8.23
N GLU A 104 -6.14 -8.27 8.17
CA GLU A 104 -5.89 -9.69 7.95
C GLU A 104 -5.70 -10.02 6.45
N ALA A 105 -6.34 -9.22 5.58
CA ALA A 105 -6.31 -9.43 4.13
C ALA A 105 -5.13 -8.72 3.44
N ALA A 106 -4.64 -7.61 3.99
CA ALA A 106 -3.59 -6.79 3.39
C ALA A 106 -2.68 -6.15 4.45
N ASP A 107 -1.44 -5.86 4.08
CA ASP A 107 -0.53 -5.06 4.92
C ASP A 107 -0.86 -3.58 4.78
N LEU A 108 -1.59 -3.03 5.76
CA LEU A 108 -1.96 -1.61 5.84
C LEU A 108 -0.89 -0.78 6.57
N SER A 109 0.38 -1.11 6.38
CA SER A 109 1.50 -0.30 6.83
C SER A 109 2.05 0.58 5.70
N PHE A 110 2.13 1.88 5.96
CA PHE A 110 2.48 2.88 4.96
C PHE A 110 3.84 3.51 5.23
N GLU A 111 4.61 3.66 4.17
CA GLU A 111 5.92 4.30 4.16
C GLU A 111 5.79 5.76 3.72
N GLU A 112 6.45 6.68 4.44
CA GLU A 112 6.53 8.08 4.03
C GLU A 112 7.43 8.23 2.81
N ILE A 113 6.99 9.02 1.83
CA ILE A 113 7.81 9.39 0.68
C ILE A 113 8.84 10.42 1.13
N GLN A 114 10.11 10.02 1.15
CA GLN A 114 11.24 10.89 1.47
C GLN A 114 12.08 11.10 0.21
N VAL A 115 12.03 12.32 -0.33
CA VAL A 115 12.83 12.68 -1.51
C VAL A 115 14.33 12.51 -1.20
N GLY A 116 15.04 11.80 -2.07
CA GLY A 116 16.47 11.55 -1.91
C GLY A 116 16.84 10.39 -0.97
N LYS A 117 15.87 9.76 -0.31
CA LYS A 117 16.11 8.54 0.47
C LYS A 117 16.09 7.32 -0.44
N PRO A 118 17.19 6.57 -0.58
CA PRO A 118 17.22 5.37 -1.39
C PRO A 118 16.39 4.25 -0.72
N ILE A 119 15.58 3.55 -1.53
CA ILE A 119 14.89 2.34 -1.14
C ILE A 119 15.63 1.16 -1.78
N PRO A 120 16.34 0.33 -1.00
CA PRO A 120 17.09 -0.77 -1.56
C PRO A 120 16.19 -1.86 -2.12
N LEU A 121 16.40 -2.26 -3.36
CA LEU A 121 15.85 -3.45 -3.95
C LEU A 121 16.71 -4.65 -3.50
N LYS A 122 16.14 -5.55 -2.69
CA LYS A 122 16.90 -6.57 -1.95
C LYS A 122 17.26 -7.80 -2.77
N HIS A 123 16.50 -8.10 -3.81
CA HIS A 123 16.56 -9.38 -4.52
C HIS A 123 17.00 -9.26 -5.97
N GLN A 124 17.86 -8.27 -6.26
CA GLN A 124 18.36 -8.06 -7.61
C GLN A 124 19.44 -9.10 -7.96
N ARG A 125 19.02 -10.29 -8.34
CA ARG A 125 19.89 -11.34 -8.88
C ARG A 125 19.78 -11.40 -10.39
N TRP A 126 20.93 -11.57 -11.03
CA TRP A 126 21.06 -11.70 -12.47
C TRP A 126 21.33 -13.17 -12.79
N ILE A 127 20.57 -13.73 -13.72
CA ILE A 127 20.78 -15.10 -14.19
C ILE A 127 21.83 -15.02 -15.29
N ASP A 128 23.07 -15.38 -14.95
CA ASP A 128 24.21 -15.47 -15.85
C ASP A 128 24.55 -14.17 -16.63
N THR A 129 25.34 -14.34 -17.69
CA THR A 129 25.72 -13.28 -18.64
C THR A 129 24.57 -12.77 -19.51
N ARG A 130 23.38 -13.40 -19.46
CA ARG A 130 22.24 -13.07 -20.30
C ARG A 130 21.46 -11.83 -19.87
N MET A 131 21.80 -11.20 -18.76
CA MET A 131 21.10 -10.02 -18.23
C MET A 131 19.60 -10.26 -17.94
N ASP A 132 19.21 -11.50 -17.66
CA ASP A 132 17.85 -11.82 -17.29
C ASP A 132 17.62 -11.58 -15.80
N LEU A 133 16.48 -10.96 -15.49
CA LEU A 133 16.00 -10.82 -14.12
C LEU A 133 15.50 -12.18 -13.62
N ASP A 134 15.94 -12.59 -12.43
CA ASP A 134 15.36 -13.78 -11.81
C ASP A 134 13.87 -13.56 -11.40
N PRO A 135 13.11 -14.62 -11.15
CA PRO A 135 11.68 -14.50 -10.79
C PRO A 135 11.44 -13.67 -9.54
N VAL A 136 12.34 -13.73 -8.54
CA VAL A 136 12.20 -12.99 -7.28
C VAL A 136 12.42 -11.50 -7.51
N ALA A 137 13.45 -11.15 -8.32
CA ALA A 137 13.68 -9.77 -8.73
C ALA A 137 12.47 -9.21 -9.52
N ARG A 138 11.86 -10.01 -10.38
CA ARG A 138 10.64 -9.59 -11.11
C ARG A 138 9.48 -9.31 -10.17
N THR A 139 9.23 -10.17 -9.18
CA THR A 139 8.18 -9.93 -8.18
C THR A 139 8.40 -8.63 -7.41
N GLU A 140 9.64 -8.32 -7.00
CA GLU A 140 9.97 -7.07 -6.31
C GLU A 140 9.74 -5.84 -7.22
N LEU A 141 10.09 -5.96 -8.51
CA LEU A 141 9.85 -4.90 -9.49
C LEU A 141 8.36 -4.76 -9.86
N ASP A 142 7.58 -5.83 -9.83
CA ASP A 142 6.12 -5.76 -10.01
C ASP A 142 5.48 -4.93 -8.89
N VAL A 143 5.86 -5.19 -7.62
CA VAL A 143 5.39 -4.38 -6.49
C VAL A 143 5.80 -2.90 -6.64
N LEU A 144 7.00 -2.63 -7.14
CA LEU A 144 7.42 -1.24 -7.40
C LEU A 144 6.60 -0.61 -8.54
N ALA A 145 6.35 -1.35 -9.62
CA ALA A 145 5.54 -0.86 -10.74
C ALA A 145 4.12 -0.52 -10.30
N ASP A 146 3.46 -1.41 -9.54
CA ASP A 146 2.11 -1.18 -9.00
C ASP A 146 2.06 0.08 -8.12
N ARG A 147 3.07 0.26 -7.25
CA ARG A 147 3.19 1.48 -6.42
C ARG A 147 3.33 2.74 -7.25
N LEU A 148 4.12 2.70 -8.32
CA LEU A 148 4.32 3.88 -9.18
C LEU A 148 3.09 4.22 -10.01
N GLN A 149 2.29 3.21 -10.41
CA GLN A 149 1.04 3.43 -11.14
C GLN A 149 -0.01 4.15 -10.28
N VAL A 150 -0.15 3.79 -9.01
CA VAL A 150 -1.10 4.46 -8.08
C VAL A 150 -0.53 5.75 -7.48
N ASN A 151 0.71 6.13 -7.80
CA ASN A 151 1.37 7.35 -7.33
C ASN A 151 1.95 8.16 -8.50
N PRO A 152 1.13 8.71 -9.38
CA PRO A 152 1.58 9.36 -10.62
C PRO A 152 2.43 10.61 -10.42
N ALA A 153 2.45 11.19 -9.22
CA ALA A 153 3.31 12.32 -8.89
C ALA A 153 4.73 11.91 -8.43
N VAL A 154 4.97 10.59 -8.26
CA VAL A 154 6.26 10.07 -7.79
C VAL A 154 7.17 9.79 -8.97
N HIS A 155 8.35 10.41 -8.96
CA HIS A 155 9.43 10.15 -9.90
C HIS A 155 10.57 9.42 -9.19
N VAL A 156 11.09 8.38 -9.80
CA VAL A 156 12.15 7.56 -9.21
C VAL A 156 13.38 7.48 -10.10
N GLU A 157 14.55 7.41 -9.47
CA GLU A 157 15.79 7.00 -10.12
C GLU A 157 16.07 5.55 -9.71
N VAL A 158 16.23 4.69 -10.70
CA VAL A 158 16.76 3.33 -10.51
C VAL A 158 18.28 3.40 -10.64
N ALA A 159 18.97 3.41 -9.49
CA ALA A 159 20.42 3.42 -9.41
C ALA A 159 20.94 1.98 -9.34
N VAL A 160 21.80 1.58 -10.26
CA VAL A 160 22.42 0.25 -10.28
C VAL A 160 23.92 0.34 -10.10
N HIS A 161 24.42 -0.42 -9.15
CA HIS A 161 25.85 -0.55 -8.86
C HIS A 161 26.36 -1.91 -9.29
N SER A 162 27.64 -2.03 -9.53
CA SER A 162 28.33 -3.31 -9.82
C SER A 162 29.63 -3.38 -9.04
N ASP A 163 30.04 -4.61 -8.67
CA ASP A 163 31.30 -4.83 -7.98
C ASP A 163 32.49 -4.36 -8.80
N ALA A 164 33.50 -3.76 -8.12
CA ALA A 164 34.74 -3.28 -8.71
C ALA A 164 35.77 -4.40 -8.93
N ARG A 165 35.36 -5.58 -9.40
CA ARG A 165 36.30 -6.67 -9.73
C ARG A 165 36.80 -6.51 -11.16
N GLY A 166 37.60 -5.47 -11.44
CA GLY A 166 38.12 -5.25 -12.77
C GLY A 166 38.20 -3.78 -13.17
N ASP A 167 38.04 -3.51 -14.47
CA ASP A 167 38.03 -2.17 -15.03
C ASP A 167 36.79 -1.38 -14.63
N LEU A 168 37.00 -0.17 -14.10
CA LEU A 168 35.95 0.76 -13.70
C LEU A 168 35.03 1.11 -14.86
N ALA A 169 35.54 1.20 -16.08
CA ALA A 169 34.74 1.47 -17.28
C ALA A 169 33.84 0.29 -17.64
N GLU A 170 34.29 -0.93 -17.47
CA GLU A 170 33.48 -2.14 -17.65
C GLU A 170 32.40 -2.23 -16.56
N ALA A 171 32.72 -1.95 -15.29
CA ALA A 171 31.75 -1.91 -14.20
C ALA A 171 30.63 -0.88 -14.47
N LEU A 172 30.99 0.32 -14.96
CA LEU A 172 30.02 1.35 -15.34
C LEU A 172 29.12 0.88 -16.48
N LYS A 173 29.70 0.31 -17.54
CA LYS A 173 28.96 -0.22 -18.69
C LYS A 173 28.03 -1.35 -18.30
N LEU A 174 28.46 -2.25 -17.42
CA LEU A 174 27.65 -3.37 -16.93
C LEU A 174 26.47 -2.87 -16.09
N SER A 175 26.71 -1.96 -15.14
CA SER A 175 25.65 -1.39 -14.30
C SER A 175 24.63 -0.61 -15.13
N GLN A 176 25.06 0.14 -16.16
CA GLN A 176 24.14 0.82 -17.06
C GLN A 176 23.26 -0.17 -17.84
N LYS A 177 23.83 -1.22 -18.39
CA LYS A 177 23.04 -2.27 -19.09
C LYS A 177 21.99 -2.91 -18.15
N ARG A 178 22.35 -3.17 -16.89
CA ARG A 178 21.44 -3.69 -15.89
C ARG A 178 20.33 -2.70 -15.55
N ALA A 179 20.66 -1.42 -15.40
CA ALA A 179 19.68 -0.35 -15.19
C ALA A 179 18.68 -0.27 -16.37
N ASP A 180 19.18 -0.38 -17.60
CA ASP A 180 18.36 -0.35 -18.82
C ASP A 180 17.36 -1.51 -18.85
N VAL A 181 17.77 -2.72 -18.44
CA VAL A 181 16.89 -3.91 -18.34
C VAL A 181 15.79 -3.69 -17.29
N ILE A 182 16.14 -3.20 -16.12
CA ILE A 182 15.15 -2.86 -15.07
C ILE A 182 14.17 -1.81 -15.58
N GLY A 183 14.68 -0.74 -16.20
CA GLY A 183 13.84 0.30 -16.76
C GLY A 183 12.91 -0.19 -17.88
N ALA A 184 13.40 -1.07 -18.75
CA ALA A 184 12.57 -1.71 -19.77
C ALA A 184 11.46 -2.58 -19.15
N TYR A 185 11.79 -3.32 -18.10
CA TYR A 185 10.83 -4.14 -17.36
C TYR A 185 9.73 -3.28 -16.72
N LEU A 186 10.10 -2.25 -15.95
CA LEU A 186 9.12 -1.35 -15.32
C LEU A 186 8.21 -0.66 -16.34
N ARG A 187 8.76 -0.21 -17.48
CA ARG A 187 7.96 0.33 -18.59
C ARG A 187 7.00 -0.71 -19.17
N SER A 188 7.42 -1.96 -19.31
CA SER A 188 6.55 -3.04 -19.79
C SER A 188 5.38 -3.33 -18.84
N LYS A 189 5.53 -2.94 -17.56
CA LYS A 189 4.49 -3.01 -16.52
C LYS A 189 3.64 -1.73 -16.43
N GLY A 190 3.81 -0.77 -17.35
CA GLY A 190 2.98 0.42 -17.45
C GLY A 190 3.52 1.65 -16.72
N VAL A 191 4.75 1.60 -16.16
CA VAL A 191 5.36 2.80 -15.56
C VAL A 191 5.75 3.80 -16.66
N PRO A 192 5.24 5.05 -16.65
CA PRO A 192 5.56 6.05 -17.65
C PRO A 192 7.05 6.39 -17.68
N LYS A 193 7.60 6.62 -18.89
CA LYS A 193 9.02 6.91 -19.06
C LYS A 193 9.46 8.17 -18.30
N GLU A 194 8.59 9.17 -18.25
CA GLU A 194 8.82 10.45 -17.57
C GLU A 194 8.93 10.34 -16.06
N HIS A 195 8.39 9.26 -15.46
CA HIS A 195 8.49 9.01 -14.02
C HIS A 195 9.74 8.20 -13.64
N LEU A 196 10.53 7.77 -14.64
CA LEU A 196 11.60 6.80 -14.43
C LEU A 196 12.92 7.27 -15.04
N VAL A 197 13.91 7.53 -14.18
CA VAL A 197 15.31 7.67 -14.57
C VAL A 197 16.04 6.38 -14.27
N VAL A 198 16.82 5.85 -15.22
CA VAL A 198 17.61 4.63 -15.01
C VAL A 198 19.08 4.93 -15.19
N LYS A 199 19.91 4.60 -14.20
CA LYS A 199 21.32 4.98 -14.20
C LYS A 199 22.23 3.93 -13.57
N GLY A 200 23.29 3.57 -14.30
CA GLY A 200 24.37 2.76 -13.80
C GLY A 200 25.45 3.63 -13.16
N TYR A 201 25.93 3.23 -12.00
CA TYR A 201 26.95 3.92 -11.24
C TYR A 201 28.27 3.15 -11.12
N GLY A 202 28.36 1.99 -11.78
CA GLY A 202 29.57 1.15 -11.68
C GLY A 202 29.89 0.77 -10.24
N ALA A 203 31.13 0.91 -9.88
CA ALA A 203 31.65 0.60 -8.55
C ALA A 203 31.66 1.79 -7.57
N THR A 204 31.05 2.92 -7.96
CA THR A 204 30.90 4.05 -7.04
C THR A 204 29.88 3.70 -5.94
N ARG A 205 30.24 3.99 -4.69
CA ARG A 205 29.34 3.78 -3.54
C ARG A 205 28.38 4.96 -3.42
N LEU A 206 27.14 4.64 -3.07
CA LEU A 206 26.19 5.61 -2.54
C LEU A 206 26.59 6.06 -1.16
#